data_a599e91196d4bb75093ec87bbb1f81e8
#
_entry.id   a599e91196d4bb75093ec87bbb1f81e8
#
_cell.length_a   1.000
_cell.length_b   1.000
_cell.length_c   1.000
_cell.angle_alpha   90.00
_cell.angle_beta   90.00
_cell.angle_gamma   90.00
#
_symmetry.space_group_name_H-M   'P 1'
#
loop_
_entity.id
_entity.type
_entity.pdbx_description
1 polymer ?
#
loop_
_entity_poly.entity_id
_entity_poly.type
_entity_poly.pdbx_seq_one_letter_code
_entity_poly.pdbx_strand_id
1 'polypeptide(L)' 'MIWLYKLYMVLITFNFKVKLQNAIAKLTEGQRTCFLMHRIDGKKYSEIATILDISVKAVEKRMHLALIELRKEIKNLK' A
#
# COMPACT_ATOMS: atom_id res chain seq x y z
N MET A 1 8.67 33.05 3.97
CA MET A 1 7.48 32.53 3.33
C MET A 1 7.68 31.17 2.69
N ILE A 2 8.81 30.89 2.12
CA ILE A 2 9.17 29.54 1.64
C ILE A 2 9.16 28.54 2.80
N TRP A 3 9.43 29.00 3.99
CA TRP A 3 9.42 28.25 5.23
C TRP A 3 8.07 27.66 5.58
N LEU A 4 7.02 28.50 5.53
CA LEU A 4 5.65 28.09 5.84
C LEU A 4 5.12 27.08 4.82
N TYR A 5 5.50 27.26 3.57
CA TYR A 5 5.12 26.34 2.50
C TYR A 5 5.73 24.95 2.71
N LYS A 6 7.01 24.89 3.08
CA LYS A 6 7.68 23.62 3.34
C LYS A 6 7.08 22.91 4.55
N LEU A 7 6.76 23.66 5.60
CA LEU A 7 6.12 23.09 6.79
C LEU A 7 4.74 22.52 6.45
N TYR A 8 3.97 23.23 5.65
CA TYR A 8 2.65 22.81 5.21
C TYR A 8 2.74 21.52 4.38
N MET A 9 3.67 21.46 3.45
CA MET A 9 3.89 20.28 2.63
C MET A 9 4.33 19.07 3.45
N VAL A 10 5.18 19.27 4.44
CA VAL A 10 5.62 18.20 5.35
C VAL A 10 4.44 17.66 6.16
N LEU A 11 3.57 18.54 6.66
CA LEU A 11 2.39 18.13 7.42
C LEU A 11 1.40 17.34 6.55
N ILE A 12 1.16 17.78 5.32
CA ILE A 12 0.28 17.07 4.39
C ILE A 12 0.87 15.70 4.06
N THR A 13 2.16 15.62 3.78
CA THR A 13 2.85 14.38 3.47
C THR A 13 2.82 13.43 4.67
N PHE A 14 3.02 13.95 5.87
CA PHE A 14 2.96 13.17 7.10
C PHE A 14 1.57 12.58 7.32
N ASN A 15 0.51 13.39 7.16
CA ASN A 15 -0.86 12.92 7.33
C ASN A 15 -1.21 11.84 6.30
N PHE A 16 -0.82 12.02 5.05
CA PHE A 16 -1.02 11.03 4.01
C PHE A 16 -0.29 9.73 4.34
N LYS A 17 0.94 9.84 4.80
CA LYS A 17 1.77 8.68 5.16
C LYS A 17 1.15 7.89 6.31
N VAL A 18 0.68 8.58 7.36
CA VAL A 18 0.02 7.93 8.50
C VAL A 18 -1.25 7.21 8.06
N LYS A 19 -2.07 7.86 7.25
CA LYS A 19 -3.31 7.24 6.76
C LYS A 19 -3.04 6.05 5.85
N LEU A 20 -2.02 6.13 5.01
CA LEU A 20 -1.60 5.02 4.17
C LEU A 20 -1.12 3.84 5.01
N GLN A 21 -0.32 4.10 6.05
CA GLN A 21 0.13 3.06 6.98
C GLN A 21 -1.05 2.40 7.69
N ASN A 22 -2.04 3.19 8.13
CA ASN A 22 -3.24 2.65 8.76
C ASN A 22 -4.05 1.80 7.79
N ALA A 23 -4.16 2.22 6.54
CA ALA A 23 -4.86 1.46 5.51
C ALA A 23 -4.16 0.12 5.25
N ILE A 24 -2.83 0.14 5.13
CA ILE A 24 -2.03 -1.07 4.96
C ILE A 24 -2.19 -2.01 6.15
N ALA A 25 -2.22 -1.47 7.36
CA ALA A 25 -2.41 -2.27 8.58
C ALA A 25 -3.76 -2.98 8.63
N LYS A 26 -4.78 -2.44 7.95
CA LYS A 26 -6.10 -3.07 7.88
C LYS A 26 -6.18 -4.22 6.88
N LEU A 27 -5.20 -4.35 6.00
CA LEU A 27 -5.16 -5.45 5.05
C LEU A 27 -4.93 -6.77 5.77
N THR A 28 -5.43 -7.88 5.19
CA THR A 28 -5.06 -9.21 5.67
C THR A 28 -3.56 -9.41 5.50
N GLU A 29 -3.00 -10.34 6.26
CA GLU A 29 -1.56 -10.61 6.18
C GLU A 29 -1.11 -10.96 4.76
N GLY A 30 -1.88 -11.81 4.07
CA GLY A 30 -1.56 -12.19 2.69
C GLY A 30 -1.61 -11.02 1.71
N GLN A 31 -2.63 -10.17 1.83
CA GLN A 31 -2.76 -8.96 1.00
C GLN A 31 -1.63 -7.98 1.27
N ARG A 32 -1.32 -7.75 2.53
CA ARG A 32 -0.24 -6.84 2.95
C ARG A 32 1.10 -7.31 2.44
N THR A 33 1.41 -8.58 2.61
CA THR A 33 2.68 -9.17 2.18
C THR A 33 2.87 -9.00 0.67
N CYS A 34 1.86 -9.36 -0.12
CA CYS A 34 1.93 -9.21 -1.59
C CYS A 34 2.10 -7.75 -1.99
N PHE A 35 1.33 -6.85 -1.36
CA PHE A 35 1.38 -5.43 -1.68
C PHE A 35 2.75 -4.83 -1.37
N LEU A 36 3.30 -5.13 -0.20
CA LEU A 36 4.60 -4.59 0.20
C LEU A 36 5.74 -5.16 -0.64
N MET A 37 5.71 -6.44 -0.96
CA MET A 37 6.71 -7.04 -1.85
C MET A 37 6.72 -6.40 -3.22
N HIS A 38 5.55 -6.09 -3.76
CA HIS A 38 5.45 -5.47 -5.08
C HIS A 38 5.86 -3.99 -5.05
N ARG A 39 5.36 -3.23 -4.07
CA ARG A 39 5.54 -1.78 -4.04
C ARG A 39 6.87 -1.33 -3.45
N ILE A 40 7.37 -2.01 -2.43
CA ILE A 40 8.61 -1.61 -1.76
C ILE A 40 9.80 -2.36 -2.35
N ASP A 41 9.69 -3.68 -2.46
CA ASP A 41 10.79 -4.52 -2.95
C ASP A 41 10.86 -4.57 -4.48
N GLY A 42 9.83 -4.08 -5.17
CA GLY A 42 9.79 -4.06 -6.63
C GLY A 42 9.70 -5.43 -7.29
N LYS A 43 9.21 -6.43 -6.56
CA LYS A 43 9.13 -7.81 -7.07
C LYS A 43 7.97 -7.97 -8.04
N LYS A 44 8.19 -8.78 -9.07
CA LYS A 44 7.14 -9.15 -10.02
C LYS A 44 6.19 -10.16 -9.36
N TYR A 45 4.96 -10.24 -9.87
CA TYR A 45 3.96 -11.18 -9.36
C TYR A 45 4.46 -12.62 -9.40
N SER A 46 5.19 -13.00 -10.46
CA SER A 46 5.75 -14.34 -10.57
C SER A 46 6.78 -14.64 -9.48
N GLU A 47 7.59 -13.65 -9.12
CA GLU A 47 8.57 -13.77 -8.05
C GLU A 47 7.88 -13.89 -6.69
N ILE A 48 6.86 -13.09 -6.45
CA ILE A 48 6.07 -13.14 -5.21
C ILE A 48 5.41 -14.52 -5.07
N ALA A 49 4.83 -15.01 -6.16
CA ALA A 49 4.20 -16.33 -6.19
C ALA A 49 5.18 -17.43 -5.79
N THR A 50 6.40 -17.38 -6.31
CA THR A 50 7.45 -18.34 -5.99
C THR A 50 7.86 -18.26 -4.52
N ILE A 51 8.07 -17.04 -4.01
CA ILE A 51 8.50 -16.81 -2.63
C ILE A 51 7.44 -17.30 -1.63
N LEU A 52 6.18 -17.03 -1.91
CA LEU A 52 5.06 -17.38 -1.02
C LEU A 52 4.50 -18.77 -1.28
N ASP A 53 5.02 -19.47 -2.30
CA ASP A 53 4.56 -20.79 -2.71
C ASP A 53 3.05 -20.82 -3.00
N ILE A 54 2.60 -19.85 -3.80
CA ILE A 54 1.22 -19.72 -4.25
C ILE A 54 1.21 -19.49 -5.76
N SER A 55 0.04 -19.58 -6.38
CA SER A 55 -0.10 -19.32 -7.81
C SER A 55 -0.03 -17.83 -8.11
N VAL A 56 0.34 -17.47 -9.35
CA VAL A 56 0.32 -16.08 -9.81
C VAL A 56 -1.10 -15.50 -9.72
N LYS A 57 -2.11 -16.29 -10.03
CA LYS A 57 -3.51 -15.88 -9.90
C LYS A 57 -3.88 -15.53 -8.45
N ALA A 58 -3.34 -16.26 -7.48
CA ALA A 58 -3.55 -15.95 -6.07
C ALA A 58 -2.90 -14.61 -5.71
N VAL A 59 -1.71 -14.32 -6.23
CA VAL A 59 -1.05 -13.02 -6.04
C VAL A 59 -1.90 -11.90 -6.65
N GLU A 60 -2.38 -12.08 -7.88
CA GLU A 60 -3.23 -11.11 -8.56
C GLU A 60 -4.48 -10.81 -7.73
N LYS A 61 -5.13 -11.84 -7.21
CA LYS A 61 -6.34 -11.68 -6.39
C LYS A 61 -6.03 -10.89 -5.11
N ARG A 62 -4.95 -11.25 -4.42
CA ARG A 62 -4.53 -10.55 -3.20
C ARG A 62 -4.21 -9.09 -3.47
N MET A 63 -3.51 -8.79 -4.57
CA MET A 63 -3.20 -7.42 -4.97
C MET A 63 -4.47 -6.65 -5.30
N HIS A 64 -5.40 -7.26 -6.02
CA HIS A 64 -6.68 -6.64 -6.37
C HIS A 64 -7.47 -6.24 -5.12
N LEU A 65 -7.59 -7.17 -4.18
CA LEU A 65 -8.30 -6.92 -2.93
C LEU A 65 -7.59 -5.84 -2.08
N ALA A 66 -6.26 -5.88 -2.05
CA ALA A 66 -5.48 -4.86 -1.35
C ALA A 66 -5.76 -3.47 -1.92
N LEU A 67 -5.75 -3.34 -3.25
CA LEU A 67 -6.01 -2.05 -3.91
C LEU A 67 -7.42 -1.55 -3.65
N ILE A 68 -8.41 -2.44 -3.59
CA ILE A 68 -9.79 -2.05 -3.27
C ILE A 68 -9.86 -1.47 -1.86
N GLU A 69 -9.25 -2.12 -0.88
CA GLU A 69 -9.24 -1.64 0.51
C GLU A 69 -8.50 -0.31 0.64
N LEU A 70 -7.35 -0.18 -0.04
CA LEU A 70 -6.59 1.06 -0.01
C LEU A 70 -7.36 2.22 -0.65
N ARG A 71 -8.10 1.96 -1.72
CA ARG A 71 -8.94 2.98 -2.36
C ARG A 71 -10.05 3.47 -1.43
N LYS A 72 -10.66 2.57 -0.67
CA LYS A 72 -11.70 2.94 0.31
C LYS A 72 -11.15 3.91 1.35
N GLU A 73 -9.97 3.61 1.88
CA GLU A 73 -9.34 4.46 2.89
C GLU A 73 -8.93 5.81 2.31
N ILE A 74 -8.43 5.83 1.08
CA ILE A 74 -8.03 7.08 0.41
C ILE A 74 -9.26 7.96 0.14
N LYS A 75 -10.39 7.37 -0.24
CA LYS A 75 -11.65 8.11 -0.44
C LYS A 75 -12.14 8.78 0.83
N ASN A 76 -11.86 8.20 1.98
CA ASN A 76 -12.29 8.73 3.28
C ASN A 76 -11.37 9.84 3.79
N LEU A 77 -10.40 10.29 2.96
CA LEU A 77 -9.47 11.34 3.31
C LEU A 77 -10.02 12.76 3.12
N LYS A 78 -11.24 12.90 2.72
CA LYS A 78 -11.87 14.23 2.56
C LYS A 78 -12.31 14.80 3.89
#